data_5db0142c26558f39600103ed63bc75fa
#
_entry.id   5db0142c26558f39600103ed63bc75fa
#
_cell.length_a   1.000
_cell.length_b   1.000
_cell.length_c   1.000
_cell.angle_alpha   90.00
_cell.angle_beta   90.00
_cell.angle_gamma   90.00
#
_symmetry.space_group_name_H-M   'P 1'
#
loop_
_entity.id
_entity.type
_entity.pdbx_description
1 polymer ?
#
loop_
_entity_poly.entity_id
_entity_poly.type
_entity_poly.pdbx_seq_one_letter_code
_entity_poly.pdbx_strand_id
1 'polypeptide(L)'
;MKIAYICQYFVPEPSAPSARISELAQEWVENGHEVTVMTGMPNHPTGIVLEDYRGKLMVDERIGNVVVLRSWLYATPNQGILRKTLSHLSFMFSTVILGFPRLASVDVIIVSSPTFFSAFAGLLMSKIRRVPFVFEIRDLWPAVFIDLGILNNVFLIRVLESWEMFLYTQAALVVVVTKSFRDKLIER
;
A
#
# COMPACT_ATOMS: atom_id res chain seq x y z
N MET A 1 13.05 14.09 8.03
CA MET A 1 12.70 13.71 6.66
C MET A 1 11.19 13.82 6.49
N LYS A 2 10.72 14.04 5.24
CA LYS A 2 9.31 14.02 4.90
C LYS A 2 8.98 12.69 4.23
N ILE A 3 8.18 11.88 4.90
CA ILE A 3 7.88 10.49 4.51
C ILE A 3 6.44 10.41 3.99
N ALA A 4 6.25 9.89 2.77
CA ALA A 4 4.94 9.43 2.32
C ALA A 4 4.88 7.91 2.47
N TYR A 5 3.85 7.42 3.17
CA TYR A 5 3.61 5.99 3.33
C TYR A 5 2.29 5.61 2.67
N ILE A 6 2.32 4.69 1.71
CA ILE A 6 1.14 4.25 0.96
C ILE A 6 0.72 2.86 1.42
N CYS A 7 -0.51 2.76 1.90
CA CYS A 7 -1.14 1.51 2.31
C CYS A 7 -2.64 1.58 2.08
N GLN A 8 -3.27 0.47 1.76
CA GLN A 8 -4.72 0.48 1.51
C GLN A 8 -5.54 0.59 2.79
N TYR A 9 -5.05 0.02 3.90
CA TYR A 9 -5.74 -0.05 5.19
C TYR A 9 -4.95 0.73 6.25
N PHE A 10 -5.66 1.60 6.96
CA PHE A 10 -5.12 2.39 8.06
C PHE A 10 -6.18 2.59 9.14
N VAL A 11 -5.79 3.01 10.34
CA VAL A 11 -6.77 3.31 11.40
C VAL A 11 -7.84 4.29 10.91
N PRO A 12 -9.12 4.14 11.28
CA PRO A 12 -9.66 3.34 12.40
C PRO A 12 -10.01 1.88 12.05
N GLU A 13 -9.54 1.32 10.95
CA GLU A 13 -9.84 -0.06 10.57
C GLU A 13 -9.19 -1.05 11.55
N PRO A 14 -9.94 -2.02 12.11
CA PRO A 14 -9.43 -2.97 13.08
C PRO A 14 -8.67 -4.12 12.41
N SER A 15 -7.45 -3.85 11.98
CA SER A 15 -6.59 -4.84 11.34
C SER A 15 -5.14 -4.72 11.81
N ALA A 16 -4.42 -5.84 11.85
CA ALA A 16 -3.00 -5.86 12.20
C ALA A 16 -2.15 -4.94 11.31
N PRO A 17 -2.37 -4.88 9.97
CA PRO A 17 -1.73 -3.87 9.12
C PRO A 17 -1.95 -2.44 9.58
N SER A 18 -3.20 -2.09 9.88
CA SER A 18 -3.57 -0.72 10.28
C SER A 18 -2.90 -0.30 11.58
N ALA A 19 -2.95 -1.17 12.60
CA ALA A 19 -2.31 -0.93 13.89
C ALA A 19 -0.80 -0.73 13.74
N ARG A 20 -0.12 -1.68 13.07
CA ARG A 20 1.31 -1.61 12.85
C ARG A 20 1.75 -0.33 12.13
N ILE A 21 1.05 0.08 11.08
CA ILE A 21 1.42 1.28 10.32
C ILE A 21 1.14 2.53 11.15
N SER A 22 0.07 2.54 11.94
CA SER A 22 -0.23 3.64 12.85
C SER A 22 0.87 3.83 13.89
N GLU A 23 1.31 2.74 14.54
CA GLU A 23 2.41 2.77 15.51
C GLU A 23 3.71 3.23 14.86
N LEU A 24 4.05 2.69 13.69
CA LEU A 24 5.27 3.06 12.97
C LEU A 24 5.27 4.53 12.53
N ALA A 25 4.12 5.03 12.07
CA ALA A 25 3.98 6.42 11.66
C ALA A 25 4.12 7.38 12.85
N GLN A 26 3.59 7.01 14.01
CA GLN A 26 3.73 7.77 15.26
C GLN A 26 5.19 7.77 15.73
N GLU A 27 5.85 6.62 15.74
CA GLU A 27 7.27 6.50 16.09
C GLU A 27 8.16 7.38 15.20
N TRP A 28 7.89 7.42 13.89
CA TRP A 28 8.63 8.31 12.99
C TRP A 28 8.39 9.79 13.31
N VAL A 29 7.17 10.17 13.65
CA VAL A 29 6.87 11.55 14.06
C VAL A 29 7.58 11.91 15.36
N GLU A 30 7.61 11.01 16.35
CA GLU A 30 8.34 11.18 17.62
C GLU A 30 9.85 11.33 17.38
N ASN A 31 10.38 10.68 16.35
CA ASN A 31 11.77 10.81 15.90
C ASN A 31 12.01 12.04 14.99
N GLY A 32 11.07 12.99 14.92
CA GLY A 32 11.23 14.27 14.24
C GLY A 32 11.01 14.20 12.71
N HIS A 33 10.30 13.21 12.21
CA HIS A 33 9.93 13.12 10.78
C HIS A 33 8.53 13.69 10.55
N GLU A 34 8.31 14.27 9.37
CA GLU A 34 6.99 14.64 8.89
C GLU A 34 6.42 13.43 8.14
N VAL A 35 5.28 12.91 8.59
CA VAL A 35 4.69 11.68 8.02
C VAL A 35 3.33 11.97 7.39
N THR A 36 3.18 11.56 6.14
CA THR A 36 1.91 11.55 5.43
C THR A 36 1.56 10.12 5.04
N VAL A 37 0.43 9.61 5.54
CA VAL A 37 -0.11 8.31 5.15
C VAL A 37 -1.16 8.51 4.07
N MET A 38 -0.95 7.86 2.92
CA MET A 38 -1.93 7.80 1.83
C MET A 38 -2.65 6.47 1.89
N THR A 39 -3.96 6.49 2.12
CA THR A 39 -4.75 5.28 2.39
C THR A 39 -6.13 5.32 1.74
N GLY A 40 -6.86 4.22 1.83
CA GLY A 40 -8.25 4.14 1.37
C GLY A 40 -9.26 4.67 2.38
N MET A 41 -10.49 4.90 1.92
CA MET A 41 -11.62 5.12 2.84
C MET A 41 -11.81 3.87 3.71
N PRO A 42 -11.99 4.02 5.04
CA PRO A 42 -12.14 2.88 5.95
C PRO A 42 -13.35 2.00 5.58
N ASN A 43 -13.11 0.72 5.35
CA ASN A 43 -14.15 -0.23 4.92
C ASN A 43 -13.94 -1.66 5.43
N HIS A 44 -12.79 -1.96 5.98
CA HIS A 44 -12.46 -3.30 6.51
C HIS A 44 -13.00 -3.49 7.93
N PRO A 45 -13.56 -4.68 8.30
CA PRO A 45 -13.61 -5.92 7.50
C PRO A 45 -14.88 -6.08 6.66
N THR A 46 -15.88 -5.26 6.84
CA THR A 46 -17.23 -5.43 6.30
C THR A 46 -17.32 -5.17 4.79
N GLY A 47 -16.38 -4.41 4.22
CA GLY A 47 -16.47 -3.90 2.86
C GLY A 47 -17.47 -2.77 2.70
N ILE A 48 -17.90 -2.18 3.80
CA ILE A 48 -18.81 -1.02 3.83
C ILE A 48 -18.02 0.17 4.36
N VAL A 49 -17.97 1.24 3.58
CA VAL A 49 -17.32 2.48 4.00
C VAL A 49 -18.01 3.03 5.23
N LEU A 50 -17.23 3.40 6.25
CA LEU A 50 -17.74 3.99 7.48
C LEU A 50 -18.54 5.27 7.18
N GLU A 51 -19.55 5.54 7.97
CA GLU A 51 -20.57 6.56 7.72
C GLU A 51 -19.96 7.94 7.49
N ASP A 52 -18.99 8.34 8.28
CA ASP A 52 -18.31 9.63 8.19
C ASP A 52 -17.53 9.83 6.88
N TYR A 53 -17.25 8.76 6.14
CA TYR A 53 -16.48 8.78 4.90
C TYR A 53 -17.31 8.48 3.65
N ARG A 54 -18.60 8.11 3.82
CA ARG A 54 -19.47 7.76 2.68
C ARG A 54 -19.67 8.93 1.72
N GLY A 55 -19.67 8.62 0.44
CA GLY A 55 -19.90 9.59 -0.63
C GLY A 55 -18.75 10.56 -0.88
N LYS A 56 -17.67 10.48 -0.11
CA LYS A 56 -16.49 11.33 -0.30
C LYS A 56 -15.50 10.68 -1.26
N LEU A 57 -14.89 11.50 -2.13
CA LEU A 57 -13.82 11.04 -3.04
C LEU A 57 -12.45 11.18 -2.38
N MET A 58 -12.27 12.18 -1.53
CA MET A 58 -11.05 12.44 -0.77
C MET A 58 -11.39 12.98 0.61
N VAL A 59 -10.59 12.61 1.59
CA VAL A 59 -10.60 13.18 2.93
C VAL A 59 -9.16 13.44 3.36
N ASP A 60 -8.92 14.66 3.80
CA ASP A 60 -7.65 15.11 4.36
C ASP A 60 -7.90 15.28 5.87
N GLU A 61 -7.21 14.49 6.69
CA GLU A 61 -7.37 14.51 8.15
C GLU A 61 -6.02 14.38 8.86
N ARG A 62 -6.03 14.53 10.18
CA ARG A 62 -4.86 14.29 11.02
C ARG A 62 -5.23 13.29 12.12
N ILE A 63 -4.32 12.34 12.36
CA ILE A 63 -4.40 11.40 13.46
C ILE A 63 -3.15 11.60 14.30
N GLY A 64 -3.29 12.26 15.46
CA GLY A 64 -2.14 12.82 16.16
C GLY A 64 -1.41 13.84 15.27
N ASN A 65 -0.11 13.65 15.10
CA ASN A 65 0.72 14.49 14.23
C ASN A 65 0.91 13.92 12.81
N VAL A 66 0.29 12.79 12.51
CA VAL A 66 0.34 12.16 11.18
C VAL A 66 -0.71 12.79 10.27
N VAL A 67 -0.30 13.25 9.09
CA VAL A 67 -1.23 13.68 8.03
C VAL A 67 -1.76 12.43 7.32
N VAL A 68 -3.08 12.35 7.11
CA VAL A 68 -3.72 11.21 6.47
C VAL A 68 -4.52 11.68 5.25
N LEU A 69 -4.16 11.20 4.09
CA LEU A 69 -4.84 11.44 2.82
C LEU A 69 -5.62 10.18 2.43
N ARG A 70 -6.95 10.23 2.57
CA ARG A 70 -7.81 9.10 2.21
C ARG A 70 -8.39 9.28 0.83
N SER A 71 -8.16 8.29 -0.03
CA SER A 71 -8.71 8.26 -1.38
C SER A 71 -9.87 7.28 -1.46
N TRP A 72 -10.81 7.58 -2.33
CA TRP A 72 -11.92 6.69 -2.65
C TRP A 72 -11.42 5.32 -3.13
N LEU A 73 -12.18 4.29 -2.84
CA LEU A 73 -11.97 2.95 -3.39
C LEU A 73 -13.32 2.25 -3.57
N TYR A 74 -13.34 1.26 -4.44
CA TYR A 74 -14.46 0.33 -4.55
C TYR A 74 -14.45 -0.58 -3.31
N ALA A 75 -15.22 -0.18 -2.30
CA ALA A 75 -15.37 -0.97 -1.08
C ALA A 75 -16.15 -2.24 -1.36
N THR A 76 -15.66 -3.37 -0.88
CA THR A 76 -16.30 -4.68 -1.07
C THR A 76 -15.99 -5.60 0.10
N PRO A 77 -16.94 -6.44 0.54
CA PRO A 77 -16.64 -7.52 1.47
C PRO A 77 -15.48 -8.36 0.95
N ASN A 78 -14.72 -8.95 1.87
CA ASN A 78 -13.53 -9.73 1.53
C ASN A 78 -13.89 -11.08 0.87
N GLN A 79 -14.68 -11.03 -0.21
CA GLN A 79 -15.25 -12.17 -0.93
C GLN A 79 -14.92 -12.07 -2.42
N GLY A 80 -14.26 -13.13 -2.93
CA GLY A 80 -13.95 -13.28 -4.35
C GLY A 80 -12.76 -12.45 -4.83
N ILE A 81 -11.91 -13.09 -5.65
CA ILE A 81 -10.66 -12.50 -6.15
C ILE A 81 -10.94 -11.27 -7.02
N LEU A 82 -11.93 -11.34 -7.92
CA LEU A 82 -12.24 -10.27 -8.87
C LEU A 82 -12.63 -8.96 -8.16
N ARG A 83 -13.54 -9.05 -7.19
CA ARG A 83 -13.98 -7.87 -6.42
C ARG A 83 -12.82 -7.26 -5.63
N LYS A 84 -11.99 -8.11 -5.02
CA LYS A 84 -10.80 -7.67 -4.29
C LYS A 84 -9.79 -6.99 -5.22
N THR A 85 -9.55 -7.56 -6.40
CA THR A 85 -8.70 -6.94 -7.42
C THR A 85 -9.22 -5.57 -7.85
N LEU A 86 -10.53 -5.45 -8.10
CA LEU A 86 -11.16 -4.16 -8.42
C LEU A 86 -11.02 -3.14 -7.30
N SER A 87 -11.15 -3.57 -6.04
CA SER A 87 -10.89 -2.71 -4.87
C SER A 87 -9.47 -2.16 -4.87
N HIS A 88 -8.48 -3.03 -5.08
CA HIS A 88 -7.07 -2.62 -5.11
C HIS A 88 -6.75 -1.72 -6.31
N LEU A 89 -7.28 -2.02 -7.49
CA LEU A 89 -7.12 -1.19 -8.68
C LEU A 89 -7.75 0.19 -8.49
N SER A 90 -8.97 0.24 -7.96
CA SER A 90 -9.65 1.52 -7.71
C SER A 90 -8.89 2.38 -6.71
N PHE A 91 -8.34 1.78 -5.65
CA PHE A 91 -7.46 2.47 -4.70
C PHE A 91 -6.20 3.01 -5.39
N MET A 92 -5.52 2.19 -6.19
CA MET A 92 -4.33 2.62 -6.95
C MET A 92 -4.63 3.87 -7.79
N PHE A 93 -5.69 3.82 -8.62
CA PHE A 93 -6.02 4.93 -9.49
C PHE A 93 -6.45 6.18 -8.71
N SER A 94 -7.30 6.02 -7.70
CA SER A 94 -7.76 7.17 -6.91
C SER A 94 -6.63 7.80 -6.11
N THR A 95 -5.69 7.01 -5.58
CA THR A 95 -4.53 7.51 -4.86
C THR A 95 -3.62 8.33 -5.78
N VAL A 96 -3.42 7.88 -7.02
CA VAL A 96 -2.63 8.65 -8.01
C VAL A 96 -3.39 9.89 -8.47
N ILE A 97 -4.66 9.78 -8.82
CA ILE A 97 -5.41 10.88 -9.45
C ILE A 97 -5.84 11.93 -8.42
N LEU A 98 -6.32 11.49 -7.27
CA LEU A 98 -6.91 12.35 -6.25
C LEU A 98 -5.94 12.66 -5.09
N GLY A 99 -5.18 11.65 -4.65
CA GLY A 99 -4.29 11.75 -3.51
C GLY A 99 -2.97 12.43 -3.84
N PHE A 100 -2.33 12.05 -4.93
CA PHE A 100 -1.02 12.58 -5.31
C PHE A 100 -0.97 14.10 -5.48
N PRO A 101 -1.97 14.79 -6.09
CA PRO A 101 -1.98 16.25 -6.16
C PRO A 101 -2.02 16.94 -4.79
N ARG A 102 -2.53 16.26 -3.76
CA ARG A 102 -2.60 16.76 -2.37
C ARG A 102 -1.35 16.44 -1.54
N LEU A 103 -0.52 15.51 -2.03
CA LEU A 103 0.71 15.16 -1.36
C LEU A 103 1.70 16.34 -1.41
N ALA A 104 2.08 16.86 -0.25
CA ALA A 104 3.13 17.85 -0.13
C ALA A 104 4.49 17.33 -0.65
N SER A 105 5.54 18.16 -0.61
CA SER A 105 6.89 17.70 -0.92
C SER A 105 7.31 16.60 0.07
N VAL A 106 7.92 15.54 -0.46
CA VAL A 106 8.40 14.39 0.32
C VAL A 106 9.83 14.05 -0.09
N ASP A 107 10.56 13.43 0.84
CA ASP A 107 11.94 12.99 0.63
C ASP A 107 11.99 11.50 0.22
N VAL A 108 10.96 10.73 0.56
CA VAL A 108 10.87 9.30 0.28
C VAL A 108 9.41 8.85 0.19
N ILE A 109 9.16 7.87 -0.68
CA ILE A 109 7.86 7.19 -0.77
C ILE A 109 8.05 5.73 -0.38
N ILE A 110 7.36 5.30 0.66
CA ILE A 110 7.35 3.92 1.17
C ILE A 110 6.00 3.30 0.83
N VAL A 111 6.01 2.10 0.30
CA VAL A 111 4.78 1.34 0.01
C VAL A 111 4.85 -0.02 0.67
N SER A 112 3.78 -0.42 1.34
CA SER A 112 3.65 -1.74 1.94
C SER A 112 2.82 -2.68 1.07
N SER A 113 3.32 -3.90 0.87
CA SER A 113 2.50 -5.01 0.36
C SER A 113 1.40 -5.37 1.40
N PRO A 114 0.35 -6.12 1.06
CA PRO A 114 0.29 -7.14 0.01
C PRO A 114 -0.23 -6.67 -1.36
N THR A 115 -0.46 -5.41 -1.58
CA THR A 115 -1.11 -4.99 -2.83
C THR A 115 -0.08 -4.51 -3.86
N PHE A 116 0.17 -5.31 -4.91
CA PHE A 116 1.00 -4.92 -6.07
C PHE A 116 0.60 -3.57 -6.65
N PHE A 117 -0.70 -3.34 -6.72
CA PHE A 117 -1.24 -2.13 -7.33
C PHE A 117 -0.83 -0.87 -6.57
N SER A 118 -0.79 -0.92 -5.24
CA SER A 118 -0.27 0.19 -4.43
C SER A 118 1.21 0.46 -4.69
N ALA A 119 2.00 -0.60 -4.92
CA ALA A 119 3.41 -0.46 -5.25
C ALA A 119 3.62 0.25 -6.60
N PHE A 120 2.78 -0.02 -7.61
CA PHE A 120 2.80 0.74 -8.87
C PHE A 120 2.45 2.21 -8.67
N ALA A 121 1.44 2.51 -7.86
CA ALA A 121 1.11 3.90 -7.53
C ALA A 121 2.31 4.60 -6.89
N GLY A 122 2.93 3.98 -5.89
CA GLY A 122 4.10 4.54 -5.20
C GLY A 122 5.31 4.71 -6.12
N LEU A 123 5.61 3.72 -6.96
CA LEU A 123 6.68 3.81 -7.95
C LEU A 123 6.44 4.97 -8.93
N LEU A 124 5.22 5.08 -9.48
CA LEU A 124 4.88 6.17 -10.40
C LEU A 124 5.06 7.54 -9.72
N MET A 125 4.54 7.70 -8.52
CA MET A 125 4.67 8.94 -7.75
C MET A 125 6.13 9.26 -7.42
N SER A 126 6.95 8.25 -7.06
CA SER A 126 8.37 8.44 -6.78
C SER A 126 9.14 8.92 -8.00
N LYS A 127 8.85 8.35 -9.17
CA LYS A 127 9.46 8.78 -10.45
C LYS A 127 9.07 10.22 -10.80
N ILE A 128 7.80 10.61 -10.62
CA ILE A 128 7.34 11.97 -10.90
C ILE A 128 7.97 12.96 -9.92
N ARG A 129 8.05 12.63 -8.62
CA ARG A 129 8.67 13.47 -7.59
C ARG A 129 10.19 13.39 -7.57
N ARG A 130 10.80 12.43 -8.26
CA ARG A 130 12.25 12.15 -8.28
C ARG A 130 12.81 11.89 -6.89
N VAL A 131 12.06 11.10 -6.09
CA VAL A 131 12.45 10.69 -4.74
C VAL A 131 12.61 9.17 -4.67
N PRO A 132 13.40 8.65 -3.71
CA PRO A 132 13.53 7.20 -3.52
C PRO A 132 12.19 6.50 -3.31
N PHE A 133 12.04 5.32 -3.91
CA PHE A 133 10.95 4.38 -3.69
C PHE A 133 11.45 3.26 -2.78
N VAL A 134 10.80 3.06 -1.65
CA VAL A 134 11.05 1.96 -0.72
C VAL A 134 9.87 1.00 -0.76
N PHE A 135 10.15 -0.27 -1.01
CA PHE A 135 9.13 -1.30 -1.07
C PHE A 135 9.22 -2.24 0.12
N GLU A 136 8.20 -2.20 0.98
CA GLU A 136 8.07 -3.08 2.12
C GLU A 136 7.25 -4.32 1.76
N ILE A 137 7.89 -5.50 1.85
CA ILE A 137 7.30 -6.79 1.50
C ILE A 137 6.91 -7.50 2.78
N ARG A 138 5.61 -7.72 2.95
CA ARG A 138 5.03 -8.42 4.09
C ARG A 138 4.54 -9.81 3.75
N ASP A 139 4.21 -10.02 2.49
CA ASP A 139 3.78 -11.29 1.93
C ASP A 139 4.50 -11.52 0.60
N LEU A 140 4.95 -12.74 0.34
CA LEU A 140 5.59 -13.11 -0.93
C LEU A 140 4.52 -13.38 -1.98
N TRP A 141 4.21 -12.39 -2.75
CA TRP A 141 3.33 -12.47 -3.91
C TRP A 141 4.15 -12.81 -5.17
N PRO A 142 3.63 -13.60 -6.12
CA PRO A 142 2.37 -14.36 -6.10
C PRO A 142 2.47 -15.72 -5.37
N ALA A 143 3.63 -16.06 -4.78
CA ALA A 143 3.92 -17.37 -4.21
C ALA A 143 2.83 -17.86 -3.24
N VAL A 144 2.33 -16.99 -2.35
CA VAL A 144 1.25 -17.35 -1.42
C VAL A 144 0.00 -17.87 -2.13
N PHE A 145 -0.39 -17.28 -3.27
CA PHE A 145 -1.57 -17.74 -4.03
C PHE A 145 -1.33 -19.02 -4.81
N ILE A 146 -0.09 -19.27 -5.21
CA ILE A 146 0.33 -20.52 -5.83
C ILE A 146 0.28 -21.63 -4.78
N ASP A 147 0.86 -21.41 -3.62
CA ASP A 147 0.92 -22.38 -2.52
C ASP A 147 -0.49 -22.75 -2.00
N LEU A 148 -1.41 -21.78 -2.00
CA LEU A 148 -2.83 -22.01 -1.64
C LEU A 148 -3.66 -22.65 -2.77
N GLY A 149 -3.08 -22.92 -3.94
CA GLY A 149 -3.80 -23.49 -5.09
C GLY A 149 -4.83 -22.55 -5.73
N ILE A 150 -4.80 -21.26 -5.37
CA ILE A 150 -5.73 -20.25 -5.89
C ILE A 150 -5.31 -19.78 -7.29
N LEU A 151 -4.01 -19.77 -7.55
CA LEU A 151 -3.42 -19.33 -8.81
C LEU A 151 -2.68 -20.50 -9.47
N ASN A 152 -3.26 -21.03 -10.56
CA ASN A 152 -2.74 -22.20 -11.26
C ASN A 152 -2.38 -21.93 -12.73
N ASN A 153 -2.72 -20.75 -13.26
CA ASN A 153 -2.42 -20.39 -14.64
C ASN A 153 -0.95 -19.98 -14.77
N VAL A 154 -0.15 -20.84 -15.43
CA VAL A 154 1.30 -20.65 -15.60
C VAL A 154 1.67 -19.33 -16.28
N PHE A 155 0.88 -18.89 -17.28
CA PHE A 155 1.12 -17.63 -17.95
C PHE A 155 0.92 -16.44 -17.01
N LEU A 156 -0.18 -16.46 -16.24
CA LEU A 156 -0.48 -15.39 -15.27
C LEU A 156 0.55 -15.37 -14.14
N ILE A 157 1.00 -16.53 -13.67
CA ILE A 157 2.07 -16.62 -12.67
C ILE A 157 3.33 -15.93 -13.18
N ARG A 158 3.79 -16.25 -14.39
CA ARG A 158 5.01 -15.62 -14.97
C ARG A 158 4.87 -14.11 -15.12
N VAL A 159 3.71 -13.63 -15.52
CA VAL A 159 3.45 -12.18 -15.63
C VAL A 159 3.55 -11.52 -14.27
N LEU A 160 2.92 -12.08 -13.24
CA LEU A 160 2.94 -11.53 -11.89
C LEU A 160 4.33 -11.58 -11.26
N GLU A 161 5.09 -12.67 -11.46
CA GLU A 161 6.48 -12.78 -11.01
C GLU A 161 7.39 -11.76 -11.72
N SER A 162 7.21 -11.56 -13.02
CA SER A 162 7.95 -10.54 -13.76
C SER A 162 7.67 -9.14 -13.25
N TRP A 163 6.44 -8.85 -12.87
CA TRP A 163 6.05 -7.58 -12.28
C TRP A 163 6.61 -7.40 -10.87
N GLU A 164 6.59 -8.44 -10.08
CA GLU A 164 7.21 -8.47 -8.76
C GLU A 164 8.71 -8.12 -8.87
N MET A 165 9.43 -8.84 -9.71
CA MET A 165 10.86 -8.60 -9.96
C MET A 165 11.13 -7.19 -10.48
N PHE A 166 10.29 -6.69 -11.38
CA PHE A 166 10.39 -5.31 -11.83
C PHE A 166 10.29 -4.30 -10.68
N LEU A 167 9.30 -4.45 -9.78
CA LEU A 167 9.16 -3.57 -8.62
C LEU A 167 10.37 -3.63 -7.69
N TYR A 168 10.94 -4.81 -7.47
CA TYR A 168 12.15 -4.97 -6.65
C TYR A 168 13.35 -4.26 -7.26
N THR A 169 13.55 -4.37 -8.58
CA THR A 169 14.65 -3.69 -9.27
C THR A 169 14.50 -2.18 -9.34
N GLN A 170 13.27 -1.65 -9.24
CA GLN A 170 13.00 -0.21 -9.22
C GLN A 170 13.10 0.40 -7.82
N ALA A 171 13.05 -0.42 -6.77
CA ALA A 171 13.13 0.05 -5.39
C ALA A 171 14.57 0.45 -5.03
N ALA A 172 14.71 1.62 -4.39
CA ALA A 172 15.97 2.03 -3.79
C ALA A 172 16.33 1.17 -2.58
N LEU A 173 15.31 0.63 -1.91
CA LEU A 173 15.44 -0.30 -0.79
C LEU A 173 14.23 -1.23 -0.76
N VAL A 174 14.48 -2.53 -0.57
CA VAL A 174 13.45 -3.53 -0.29
C VAL A 174 13.55 -3.90 1.19
N VAL A 175 12.45 -3.71 1.91
CA VAL A 175 12.33 -4.04 3.33
C VAL A 175 11.49 -5.30 3.47
N VAL A 176 11.93 -6.25 4.26
CA VAL A 176 11.23 -7.52 4.49
C VAL A 176 11.01 -7.76 5.99
N VAL A 177 9.94 -8.45 6.33
CA VAL A 177 9.55 -8.66 7.74
C VAL A 177 10.31 -9.79 8.43
N THR A 178 10.95 -10.70 7.69
CA THR A 178 11.72 -11.83 8.25
C THR A 178 13.00 -12.11 7.47
N LYS A 179 13.96 -12.74 8.16
CA LYS A 179 15.20 -13.22 7.52
C LYS A 179 14.90 -14.25 6.42
N SER A 180 13.94 -15.14 6.64
CA SER A 180 13.53 -16.14 5.65
C SER A 180 13.00 -15.50 4.36
N PHE A 181 12.25 -14.39 4.45
CA PHE A 181 11.83 -13.64 3.26
C PHE A 181 13.02 -13.04 2.53
N ARG A 182 13.97 -12.45 3.27
CA ARG A 182 15.19 -11.92 2.68
C ARG A 182 15.95 -12.99 1.91
N ASP A 183 16.16 -14.16 2.53
CA ASP A 183 16.94 -15.24 1.94
C ASP A 183 16.24 -15.76 0.66
N LYS A 184 14.92 -15.93 0.68
CA LYS A 184 14.12 -16.28 -0.52
C LYS A 184 14.19 -15.24 -1.64
N LEU A 185 14.33 -13.96 -1.31
CA LEU A 185 14.44 -12.91 -2.33
C LEU A 185 15.84 -12.84 -2.93
N ILE A 186 16.88 -13.18 -2.17
CA ILE A 186 18.26 -13.22 -2.66
C ILE A 186 18.49 -14.42 -3.59
N GLU A 187 17.77 -15.52 -3.39
CA GLU A 187 17.84 -16.72 -4.23
C GLU A 187 17.13 -16.57 -5.59
N ARG A 188 16.34 -15.52 -5.79
CA ARG A 188 15.59 -15.21 -7.01
C ARG A 188 16.31 -14.21 -7.92
#